data_2cf3326d1e49343fbe5f9a39bf951309
#
_entry.id   2cf3326d1e49343fbe5f9a39bf951309
#
_cell.length_a   1.000
_cell.length_b   1.000
_cell.length_c   1.000
_cell.angle_alpha   90.00
_cell.angle_beta   90.00
_cell.angle_gamma   90.00
#
_symmetry.space_group_name_H-M   'P 1'
#
loop_
_entity.id
_entity.type
_entity.pdbx_description
1 polymer ?
#
loop_
_entity_poly.entity_id
_entity_poly.type
_entity_poly.pdbx_seq_one_letter_code
_entity_poly.pdbx_strand_id
1 'polypeptide(L)' 'MSMEHPLIGNVDELTTEQLQEKITELTKKLSIAMRTGNGHLCNQLRMALETFNNKYQERLRGPGTLFDDVIDIT' A
#
# COMPACT_ATOMS: atom_id res chain seq x y z
N MET A 1 -23.07 0.66 3.25
CA MET A 1 -22.70 0.84 2.75
C MET A 1 -21.39 0.92 2.53
N SER A 2 -20.93 0.61 1.75
CA SER A 2 -19.66 0.60 1.66
C SER A 2 -19.14 1.88 1.35
N MET A 3 -18.24 2.32 2.04
CA MET A 3 -17.64 3.54 1.78
C MET A 3 -16.28 3.25 1.33
N GLU A 4 -15.97 2.11 0.88
CA GLU A 4 -14.64 1.79 0.51
C GLU A 4 -14.20 2.51 -0.71
N HIS A 5 -12.97 2.91 -0.75
CA HIS A 5 -12.41 3.58 -1.89
C HIS A 5 -12.22 2.56 -2.97
N PRO A 6 -12.58 2.83 -4.19
CA PRO A 6 -12.49 1.89 -5.26
C PRO A 6 -11.10 1.32 -5.49
N LEU A 7 -10.09 2.10 -5.23
CA LEU A 7 -8.74 1.62 -5.45
C LEU A 7 -8.21 0.83 -4.26
N ILE A 8 -8.66 1.13 -3.08
CA ILE A 8 -8.16 0.49 -1.90
C ILE A 8 -9.00 -0.66 -1.43
N GLY A 9 -10.27 -0.54 -1.50
CA GLY A 9 -11.16 -1.57 -1.05
C GLY A 9 -11.03 -1.79 0.44
N ASN A 10 -11.26 -2.97 0.90
CA ASN A 10 -11.18 -3.27 2.31
C ASN A 10 -9.84 -3.85 2.62
N VAL A 11 -8.89 -3.02 2.85
CA VAL A 11 -7.52 -3.41 3.05
C VAL A 11 -7.35 -4.34 4.25
N ASP A 12 -8.20 -4.24 5.23
CA ASP A 12 -8.06 -5.06 6.41
C ASP A 12 -8.38 -6.52 6.15
N GLU A 13 -9.09 -6.80 5.12
CA GLU A 13 -9.44 -8.16 4.81
C GLU A 13 -8.45 -8.83 3.87
N LEU A 14 -7.47 -8.13 3.43
CA LEU A 14 -6.52 -8.71 2.50
C LEU A 14 -5.44 -9.48 3.25
N THR A 15 -5.00 -10.57 2.68
CA THR A 15 -3.90 -11.31 3.27
C THR A 15 -2.61 -10.60 2.92
N THR A 16 -1.53 -10.98 3.55
CA THR A 16 -0.24 -10.38 3.28
C THR A 16 0.14 -10.59 1.82
N GLU A 17 -0.15 -11.75 1.28
CA GLU A 17 0.16 -12.00 -0.10
C GLU A 17 -0.66 -11.13 -1.03
N GLN A 18 -1.93 -10.95 -0.69
CA GLN A 18 -2.78 -10.11 -1.50
C GLN A 18 -2.33 -8.66 -1.44
N LEU A 19 -1.85 -8.22 -0.29
CA LEU A 19 -1.33 -6.88 -0.16
C LEU A 19 -0.12 -6.70 -1.06
N GLN A 20 0.76 -7.69 -1.08
CA GLN A 20 1.94 -7.62 -1.91
C GLN A 20 1.55 -7.58 -3.39
N GLU A 21 0.57 -8.34 -3.78
CA GLU A 21 0.12 -8.35 -5.15
C GLU A 21 -0.45 -6.99 -5.54
N LYS A 22 -1.22 -6.39 -4.63
CA LYS A 22 -1.82 -5.09 -4.92
C LYS A 22 -0.75 -4.04 -5.05
N ILE A 23 0.28 -4.10 -4.21
CA ILE A 23 1.36 -3.15 -4.27
C ILE A 23 2.07 -3.28 -5.61
N THR A 24 2.33 -4.49 -6.04
CA THR A 24 3.01 -4.71 -7.30
C THR A 24 2.15 -4.19 -8.47
N GLU A 25 0.88 -4.48 -8.42
CA GLU A 25 -0.01 -4.07 -9.48
C GLU A 25 -0.09 -2.55 -9.54
N LEU A 26 -0.24 -1.90 -8.41
CA LEU A 26 -0.34 -0.46 -8.39
C LEU A 26 0.97 0.20 -8.81
N THR A 27 2.09 -0.41 -8.48
CA THR A 27 3.38 0.11 -8.89
C THR A 27 3.50 0.08 -10.41
N LYS A 28 3.02 -0.97 -11.04
CA LYS A 28 3.07 -1.05 -12.48
C LYS A 28 2.18 0.01 -13.10
N LYS A 29 1.00 0.19 -12.53
CA LYS A 29 0.08 1.17 -13.06
C LYS A 29 0.65 2.57 -12.89
N LEU A 30 1.35 2.81 -11.79
CA LEU A 30 1.94 4.10 -11.55
C LEU A 30 3.01 4.38 -12.58
N SER A 31 3.80 3.39 -12.91
CA SER A 31 4.83 3.55 -13.92
C SER A 31 4.23 3.96 -15.25
N ILE A 32 3.13 3.33 -15.62
CA ILE A 32 2.46 3.64 -16.86
C ILE A 32 1.88 5.05 -16.80
N ALA A 33 1.28 5.40 -15.69
CA ALA A 33 0.69 6.72 -15.55
C ALA A 33 1.74 7.81 -15.63
N MET A 34 2.91 7.55 -15.08
CA MET A 34 3.99 8.51 -15.14
C MET A 34 4.47 8.66 -16.59
N ARG A 35 4.52 7.56 -17.29
CA ARG A 35 4.98 7.61 -18.66
C ARG A 35 4.00 8.36 -19.53
N THR A 36 2.72 8.25 -19.26
CA THR A 36 1.73 8.91 -20.10
C THR A 36 1.44 10.33 -19.62
N GLY A 37 2.07 10.74 -18.55
CA GLY A 37 1.89 12.09 -18.04
C GLY A 37 0.57 12.33 -17.33
N ASN A 38 -0.06 11.30 -16.82
CA ASN A 38 -1.35 11.45 -16.16
C ASN A 38 -1.10 11.75 -14.69
N GLY A 39 -0.88 13.01 -14.37
CA GLY A 39 -0.53 13.39 -13.01
C GLY A 39 -1.62 13.12 -12.00
N HIS A 40 -2.87 13.26 -12.40
CA HIS A 40 -3.97 13.04 -11.48
C HIS A 40 -4.01 11.56 -11.07
N LEU A 41 -3.85 10.68 -12.03
CA LEU A 41 -3.86 9.26 -11.74
C LEU A 41 -2.63 8.89 -10.93
N CYS A 42 -1.50 9.50 -11.20
CA CYS A 42 -0.29 9.24 -10.45
C CYS A 42 -0.52 9.55 -8.99
N ASN A 43 -1.15 10.66 -8.68
CA ASN A 43 -1.41 11.03 -7.32
C ASN A 43 -2.30 10.02 -6.64
N GLN A 44 -3.34 9.58 -7.30
CA GLN A 44 -4.25 8.62 -6.70
C GLN A 44 -3.55 7.29 -6.47
N LEU A 45 -2.74 6.85 -7.42
CA LEU A 45 -2.04 5.59 -7.26
C LEU A 45 -1.01 5.67 -6.15
N ARG A 46 -0.36 6.80 -5.99
CA ARG A 46 0.62 6.94 -4.92
C ARG A 46 -0.04 6.90 -3.57
N MET A 47 -1.21 7.50 -3.43
CA MET A 47 -1.89 7.48 -2.17
C MET A 47 -2.36 6.07 -1.83
N ALA A 48 -2.84 5.35 -2.83
CA ALA A 48 -3.26 3.97 -2.61
C ALA A 48 -2.05 3.13 -2.24
N LEU A 49 -0.92 3.33 -2.92
CA LEU A 49 0.28 2.58 -2.63
C LEU A 49 0.74 2.83 -1.22
N GLU A 50 0.67 4.05 -0.76
CA GLU A 50 1.09 4.38 0.57
C GLU A 50 0.23 3.62 1.58
N THR A 51 -1.07 3.57 1.36
CA THR A 51 -1.97 2.87 2.25
C THR A 51 -1.65 1.38 2.30
N PHE A 52 -1.46 0.76 1.13
CA PHE A 52 -1.17 -0.66 1.08
C PHE A 52 0.20 -0.95 1.66
N ASN A 53 1.18 -0.11 1.42
CA ASN A 53 2.50 -0.29 1.96
C ASN A 53 2.49 -0.21 3.47
N ASN A 54 1.77 0.74 4.03
CA ASN A 54 1.69 0.89 5.46
C ASN A 54 1.05 -0.35 6.08
N LYS A 55 0.01 -0.86 5.44
CA LYS A 55 -0.66 -2.04 5.98
C LYS A 55 0.24 -3.27 5.87
N TYR A 56 0.97 -3.37 4.78
CA TYR A 56 1.85 -4.49 4.56
C TYR A 56 2.95 -4.48 5.62
N GLN A 57 3.54 -3.33 5.89
CA GLN A 57 4.57 -3.21 6.88
C GLN A 57 4.02 -3.53 8.26
N GLU A 58 2.82 -3.11 8.54
CA GLU A 58 2.19 -3.40 9.79
C GLU A 58 2.05 -4.88 9.99
N ARG A 59 1.67 -5.61 8.95
CA ARG A 59 1.50 -7.03 9.04
C ARG A 59 2.81 -7.74 9.21
N LEU A 60 3.85 -7.28 8.56
CA LEU A 60 5.15 -7.89 8.67
C LEU A 60 5.72 -7.71 10.06
N ARG A 61 5.47 -6.54 10.67
CA ARG A 61 6.00 -6.31 11.96
C ARG A 61 5.22 -7.04 13.01
N GLY A 62 3.97 -7.18 12.82
CA GLY A 62 3.14 -7.84 13.80
C GLY A 62 2.84 -6.94 14.95
N PRO A 63 1.89 -7.30 15.73
CA PRO A 63 1.49 -6.48 16.85
C PRO A 63 2.53 -6.53 17.95
N GLY A 64 2.82 -5.53 18.53
CA GLY A 64 3.71 -5.51 19.63
C GLY A 64 5.16 -5.52 19.35
N THR A 65 5.49 -5.32 18.16
CA THR A 65 6.88 -5.30 17.86
C THR A 65 7.34 -3.93 17.70
N LEU A 66 6.78 -3.04 18.39
CA LEU A 66 7.22 -1.73 18.18
C LEU A 66 8.64 -1.57 18.55
N PHE A 67 9.10 -2.24 19.45
CA PHE A 67 10.44 -2.00 19.86
C PHE A 67 11.36 -2.35 18.75
N ASP A 68 10.93 -3.01 17.80
CA ASP A 68 11.77 -3.33 16.77
C ASP A 68 12.37 -2.14 16.20
N ASP A 69 11.67 -1.18 16.05
CA ASP A 69 12.22 -0.09 15.42
C ASP A 69 13.34 0.37 16.15
N VAL A 70 13.29 0.30 17.25
CA VAL A 70 14.33 0.82 17.99
C VAL A 70 15.50 0.13 17.67
N ILE A 71 15.44 -1.02 17.59
CA ILE A 71 16.51 -1.73 17.33
C ILE A 71 17.18 -1.33 16.20
N ASP A 72 16.57 -1.23 15.27
CA ASP A 72 17.25 -0.97 14.13
C ASP A 72 17.96 0.23 14.20
N ILE A 73 17.61 1.04 14.88
CA ILE A 73 18.24 2.15 14.98
C ILE A 73 19.54 2.03 15.20
N THR A 74 19.82 1.32 15.86
CA THR A 74 21.12 1.23 16.16
C THR A 74 21.93 1.12 15.22
#